data_dda502825034790730559251ca7b98b5
#
_entry.id   dda502825034790730559251ca7b98b5
#
_cell.length_a   1.000
_cell.length_b   1.000
_cell.length_c   1.000
_cell.angle_alpha   90.00
_cell.angle_beta   90.00
_cell.angle_gamma   90.00
#
_symmetry.space_group_name_H-M   'P 1'
#
loop_
_entity.id
_entity.type
_entity.pdbx_description
1 polymer ?
#
loop_
_entity_poly.entity_id
_entity_poly.type
_entity_poly.pdbx_seq_one_letter_code
_entity_poly.pdbx_strand_id
1 'polypeptide(L)'
;MESKQNRRHFLKYCAKFGGACCALLAFNWRLPAEESPEKKKDQEKKPIDLKQLAYCGFPCVQTCELYKATQENDVKTKKAVYEKWEMKKKFGIEFDPDKIFCYTCKPGDKPLKVGMDKCVVRNCAMGNDFESCIQCKSLTACDKEFWKTWPALFEFSKKLQARYIAQPGATLLEVRTRQ
;
A
#
# COMPACT_ATOMS: atom_id res chain seq x y z
N MET A 1 13.22 -31.22 3.09
CA MET A 1 14.51 -31.81 2.69
C MET A 1 14.74 -31.83 1.16
N GLU A 2 14.08 -30.97 0.38
CA GLU A 2 14.14 -31.01 -1.11
C GLU A 2 15.06 -29.99 -1.79
N SER A 3 15.68 -29.06 -1.07
CA SER A 3 16.49 -28.00 -1.70
C SER A 3 17.94 -28.36 -2.05
N LYS A 4 18.47 -29.50 -1.58
CA LYS A 4 19.87 -29.92 -1.82
C LYS A 4 20.08 -30.74 -3.10
N GLN A 5 19.03 -31.32 -3.68
CA GLN A 5 19.14 -32.15 -4.87
C GLN A 5 19.22 -31.35 -6.17
N ASN A 6 18.59 -30.18 -6.25
CA ASN A 6 18.57 -29.36 -7.48
C ASN A 6 19.93 -28.68 -7.78
N ARG A 7 20.74 -28.37 -6.77
CA ARG A 7 22.08 -27.75 -7.00
C ARG A 7 23.10 -28.71 -7.63
N ARG A 8 23.03 -30.00 -7.31
CA ARG A 8 23.96 -31.00 -7.85
C ARG A 8 23.66 -31.35 -9.32
N HIS A 9 22.42 -31.26 -9.75
CA HIS A 9 22.04 -31.47 -11.17
C HIS A 9 22.50 -30.31 -12.06
N PHE A 10 22.38 -29.09 -11.59
CA PHE A 10 22.84 -27.89 -12.33
C PHE A 10 24.35 -27.89 -12.59
N LEU A 11 25.15 -28.24 -11.58
CA LEU A 11 26.62 -28.29 -11.73
C LEU A 11 27.12 -29.39 -12.68
N LYS A 12 26.38 -30.48 -12.83
CA LYS A 12 26.72 -31.57 -13.79
C LYS A 12 26.42 -31.17 -15.24
N TYR A 13 25.50 -30.26 -15.48
CA TYR A 13 25.20 -29.74 -16.82
C TYR A 13 26.24 -28.74 -17.31
N CYS A 14 26.79 -27.90 -16.44
CA CYS A 14 27.85 -26.93 -16.79
C CYS A 14 29.19 -27.59 -17.11
N ALA A 15 29.47 -28.78 -16.62
CA ALA A 15 30.72 -29.48 -16.88
C ALA A 15 30.77 -30.22 -18.22
N LYS A 16 29.63 -30.39 -18.92
CA LYS A 16 29.56 -31.10 -20.23
C LYS A 16 29.58 -30.18 -21.47
N PHE A 17 29.41 -28.88 -21.29
CA PHE A 17 29.54 -27.90 -22.37
C PHE A 17 30.74 -27.02 -22.11
N GLY A 18 31.81 -27.33 -22.86
CA GLY A 18 33.13 -26.70 -22.69
C GLY A 18 33.13 -25.19 -22.61
N GLY A 19 33.79 -24.72 -21.64
CA GLY A 19 34.59 -23.54 -21.36
C GLY A 19 34.39 -22.18 -22.05
N ALA A 20 33.27 -21.84 -22.68
CA ALA A 20 33.11 -20.58 -23.40
C ALA A 20 31.93 -19.70 -22.96
N CYS A 21 31.17 -20.07 -21.93
CA CYS A 21 29.94 -19.35 -21.50
C CYS A 21 30.05 -18.56 -20.17
N CYS A 22 31.23 -18.50 -19.55
CA CYS A 22 31.38 -17.81 -18.26
C CYS A 22 31.69 -16.30 -18.36
N ALA A 23 31.82 -15.72 -19.54
CA ALA A 23 32.25 -14.33 -19.70
C ALA A 23 31.13 -13.30 -19.97
N LEU A 24 29.86 -13.71 -20.12
CA LEU A 24 28.75 -12.79 -20.45
C LEU A 24 27.62 -12.68 -19.41
N LEU A 25 27.76 -13.23 -18.21
CA LEU A 25 26.77 -13.08 -17.13
C LEU A 25 27.22 -12.11 -16.02
N ALA A 26 28.13 -11.20 -16.30
CA ALA A 26 28.29 -9.96 -15.53
C ALA A 26 27.17 -8.95 -15.92
N PHE A 27 25.98 -9.43 -16.24
CA PHE A 27 24.81 -8.58 -16.35
C PHE A 27 24.44 -8.16 -14.93
N ASN A 28 24.71 -6.92 -14.62
CA ASN A 28 24.31 -6.20 -13.42
C ASN A 28 22.82 -6.41 -13.12
N TRP A 29 22.47 -7.51 -12.50
CA TRP A 29 21.18 -7.65 -11.81
C TRP A 29 21.29 -6.80 -10.55
N ARG A 30 21.06 -5.52 -10.69
CA ARG A 30 20.67 -4.69 -9.55
C ARG A 30 19.32 -5.22 -9.11
N LEU A 31 19.35 -6.15 -8.16
CA LEU A 31 18.21 -6.42 -7.31
C LEU A 31 17.75 -5.06 -6.78
N PRO A 32 16.44 -4.74 -6.82
CA PRO A 32 15.97 -3.56 -6.13
C PRO A 32 16.51 -3.66 -4.69
N ALA A 33 17.20 -2.60 -4.26
CA ALA A 33 17.81 -2.56 -2.95
C ALA A 33 16.71 -2.89 -1.94
N GLU A 34 16.81 -4.04 -1.29
CA GLU A 34 15.97 -4.33 -0.13
C GLU A 34 16.22 -3.19 0.86
N GLU A 35 15.17 -2.45 1.19
CA GLU A 35 15.26 -1.40 2.21
C GLU A 35 15.91 -2.00 3.45
N SER A 36 17.02 -1.41 3.87
CA SER A 36 17.82 -1.94 4.96
C SER A 36 16.93 -2.13 6.21
N PRO A 37 17.13 -3.19 6.99
CA PRO A 37 16.31 -3.45 8.18
C PRO A 37 16.36 -2.32 9.22
N GLU A 38 17.36 -1.46 9.18
CA GLU A 38 17.45 -0.26 10.02
C GLU A 38 16.41 0.81 9.66
N LYS A 39 16.14 1.06 8.35
CA LYS A 39 15.08 2.01 7.95
C LYS A 39 13.68 1.56 8.39
N LYS A 40 13.43 0.24 8.46
CA LYS A 40 12.17 -0.30 8.98
C LYS A 40 12.02 -0.09 10.49
N LYS A 41 13.11 -0.23 11.26
CA LYS A 41 13.09 -0.04 12.73
C LYS A 41 12.88 1.41 13.14
N ASP A 42 13.40 2.39 12.39
CA ASP A 42 13.22 3.80 12.69
C ASP A 42 11.80 4.31 12.37
N GLN A 43 11.14 3.74 11.38
CA GLN A 43 9.73 4.05 11.08
C GLN A 43 8.78 3.54 12.18
N GLU A 44 9.13 2.46 12.88
CA GLU A 44 8.33 1.94 14.00
C GLU A 44 8.35 2.82 15.25
N LYS A 45 9.38 3.63 15.44
CA LYS A 45 9.55 4.48 16.63
C LYS A 45 8.88 5.86 16.52
N LYS A 46 8.54 6.29 15.30
CA LYS A 46 7.94 7.61 15.09
C LYS A 46 6.47 7.64 15.53
N PRO A 47 6.02 8.70 16.24
CA PRO A 47 4.60 8.87 16.54
C PRO A 47 3.76 8.86 15.27
N ILE A 48 2.59 8.25 15.36
CA ILE A 48 1.64 8.17 14.26
C ILE A 48 0.90 9.50 14.15
N ASP A 49 1.13 10.22 13.06
CA ASP A 49 0.37 11.42 12.71
C ASP A 49 -0.85 11.01 11.86
N LEU A 50 -2.02 11.10 12.44
CA LEU A 50 -3.28 10.72 11.80
C LEU A 50 -3.58 11.54 10.54
N LYS A 51 -3.12 12.79 10.47
CA LYS A 51 -3.33 13.68 9.33
C LYS A 51 -2.60 13.19 8.07
N GLN A 52 -1.48 12.51 8.25
CA GLN A 52 -0.71 11.92 7.14
C GLN A 52 -1.25 10.58 6.64
N LEU A 53 -2.19 10.00 7.38
CA LEU A 53 -2.82 8.74 7.00
C LEU A 53 -4.08 8.97 6.17
N ALA A 54 -4.35 8.05 5.26
CA ALA A 54 -5.67 7.91 4.67
C ALA A 54 -6.72 7.54 5.74
N TYR A 55 -8.01 7.70 5.44
CA TYR A 55 -9.07 7.24 6.34
C TYR A 55 -8.96 5.74 6.68
N CYS A 56 -8.49 4.90 5.77
CA CYS A 56 -8.24 3.47 6.02
C CYS A 56 -6.94 3.18 6.81
N GLY A 57 -6.20 4.19 7.24
CA GLY A 57 -4.92 4.03 7.92
C GLY A 57 -3.70 3.87 6.99
N PHE A 58 -3.88 3.82 5.67
CA PHE A 58 -2.76 3.66 4.74
C PHE A 58 -1.92 4.95 4.64
N PRO A 59 -0.58 4.87 4.69
CA PRO A 59 0.30 6.04 4.60
C PRO A 59 0.51 6.51 3.14
N CYS A 60 -0.58 6.98 2.50
CA CYS A 60 -0.61 7.32 1.07
C CYS A 60 0.49 8.30 0.65
N VAL A 61 0.71 9.36 1.42
CA VAL A 61 1.70 10.40 1.10
C VAL A 61 3.10 9.84 1.00
N GLN A 62 3.42 8.86 1.84
CA GLN A 62 4.76 8.29 1.96
C GLN A 62 5.01 7.15 0.97
N THR A 63 3.99 6.31 0.71
CA THR A 63 4.18 5.01 0.06
C THR A 63 3.41 4.82 -1.23
N CYS A 64 2.36 5.62 -1.51
CA CYS A 64 1.50 5.38 -2.67
C CYS A 64 2.18 5.85 -3.97
N GLU A 65 2.47 4.90 -4.88
CA GLU A 65 3.04 5.17 -6.19
C GLU A 65 2.17 6.14 -7.02
N LEU A 66 0.83 5.95 -7.00
CA LEU A 66 -0.08 6.84 -7.73
C LEU A 66 -0.09 8.26 -7.16
N TYR A 67 0.02 8.41 -5.84
CA TYR A 67 0.12 9.74 -5.22
C TYR A 67 1.38 10.46 -5.72
N LYS A 68 2.53 9.81 -5.65
CA LYS A 68 3.81 10.37 -6.12
C LYS A 68 3.76 10.72 -7.60
N ALA A 69 3.30 9.80 -8.44
CA ALA A 69 3.14 10.04 -9.88
C ALA A 69 2.18 11.19 -10.20
N THR A 70 1.18 11.43 -9.32
CA THR A 70 0.27 12.58 -9.47
C THR A 70 0.98 13.89 -9.15
N GLN A 71 1.78 13.94 -8.08
CA GLN A 71 2.53 15.14 -7.70
C GLN A 71 3.57 15.52 -8.77
N GLU A 72 4.21 14.53 -9.38
CA GLU A 72 5.26 14.69 -10.40
C GLU A 72 4.70 14.78 -11.83
N ASN A 73 3.38 14.63 -11.99
CA ASN A 73 2.69 14.50 -13.28
C ASN A 73 3.31 13.41 -14.19
N ASP A 74 3.80 12.33 -13.59
CA ASP A 74 4.42 11.21 -14.32
C ASP A 74 3.36 10.28 -14.92
N VAL A 75 3.03 10.52 -16.19
CA VAL A 75 2.05 9.75 -16.97
C VAL A 75 2.47 8.27 -17.10
N LYS A 76 3.77 7.99 -17.21
CA LYS A 76 4.29 6.63 -17.36
C LYS A 76 4.02 5.81 -16.10
N THR A 77 4.33 6.36 -14.94
CA THR A 77 4.06 5.70 -13.65
C THR A 77 2.56 5.62 -13.39
N LYS A 78 1.77 6.65 -13.72
CA LYS A 78 0.29 6.57 -13.64
C LYS A 78 -0.25 5.38 -14.44
N LYS A 79 0.24 5.17 -15.67
CA LYS A 79 -0.16 4.04 -16.52
C LYS A 79 0.25 2.70 -15.92
N ALA A 80 1.48 2.58 -15.45
CA ALA A 80 1.98 1.35 -14.81
C ALA A 80 1.15 0.97 -13.57
N VAL A 81 0.80 1.95 -12.73
CA VAL A 81 -0.06 1.72 -11.56
C VAL A 81 -1.48 1.35 -11.96
N TYR A 82 -2.04 2.00 -12.99
CA TYR A 82 -3.35 1.68 -13.53
C TYR A 82 -3.43 0.20 -13.99
N GLU A 83 -2.43 -0.27 -14.71
CA GLU A 83 -2.33 -1.66 -15.18
C GLU A 83 -2.12 -2.63 -14.01
N LYS A 84 -1.19 -2.34 -13.10
CA LYS A 84 -0.89 -3.13 -11.88
C LYS A 84 -2.13 -3.33 -11.00
N TRP A 85 -2.99 -2.34 -10.92
CA TRP A 85 -4.21 -2.42 -10.11
C TRP A 85 -5.41 -2.96 -10.90
N GLU A 86 -5.24 -3.30 -12.17
CA GLU A 86 -6.29 -3.79 -13.06
C GLU A 86 -7.54 -2.89 -13.07
N MET A 87 -7.33 -1.57 -13.10
CA MET A 87 -8.40 -0.59 -12.87
C MET A 87 -9.54 -0.70 -13.89
N LYS A 88 -9.23 -1.03 -15.16
CA LYS A 88 -10.26 -1.30 -16.17
C LYS A 88 -11.10 -2.51 -15.79
N LYS A 89 -10.46 -3.62 -15.46
CA LYS A 89 -11.11 -4.91 -15.15
C LYS A 89 -11.94 -4.83 -13.86
N LYS A 90 -11.38 -4.23 -12.81
CA LYS A 90 -12.00 -4.20 -11.48
C LYS A 90 -13.04 -3.08 -11.30
N PHE A 91 -12.86 -1.96 -11.99
CA PHE A 91 -13.67 -0.75 -11.76
C PHE A 91 -14.28 -0.17 -13.04
N GLY A 92 -14.02 -0.75 -14.22
CA GLY A 92 -14.51 -0.25 -15.50
C GLY A 92 -13.95 1.13 -15.91
N ILE A 93 -12.82 1.54 -15.30
CA ILE A 93 -12.23 2.86 -15.56
C ILE A 93 -11.24 2.73 -16.72
N GLU A 94 -11.45 3.49 -17.81
CA GLU A 94 -10.49 3.59 -18.91
C GLU A 94 -9.29 4.46 -18.51
N PHE A 95 -8.12 4.17 -19.08
CA PHE A 95 -6.93 4.96 -18.80
C PHE A 95 -7.04 6.32 -19.49
N ASP A 96 -7.00 7.36 -18.69
CA ASP A 96 -6.89 8.75 -19.11
C ASP A 96 -5.94 9.44 -18.13
N PRO A 97 -4.78 9.93 -18.57
CA PRO A 97 -3.76 10.50 -17.68
C PRO A 97 -4.26 11.68 -16.85
N ASP A 98 -5.28 12.41 -17.36
CA ASP A 98 -5.86 13.55 -16.66
C ASP A 98 -6.90 13.12 -15.63
N LYS A 99 -7.50 11.94 -15.80
CA LYS A 99 -8.48 11.36 -14.87
C LYS A 99 -7.86 10.38 -13.87
N ILE A 100 -6.69 9.81 -14.20
CA ILE A 100 -5.96 8.92 -13.29
C ILE A 100 -5.01 9.75 -12.44
N PHE A 101 -5.48 10.13 -11.26
CA PHE A 101 -4.74 10.90 -10.26
C PHE A 101 -5.11 10.47 -8.84
N CYS A 102 -4.30 10.85 -7.86
CA CYS A 102 -4.59 10.66 -6.45
C CYS A 102 -3.96 11.77 -5.60
N TYR A 103 -4.80 12.55 -4.95
CA TYR A 103 -4.41 13.52 -3.91
C TYR A 103 -4.77 13.02 -2.51
N THR A 104 -4.72 11.70 -2.30
CA THR A 104 -5.23 10.96 -1.12
C THR A 104 -6.76 10.95 -1.04
N CYS A 105 -7.31 10.30 0.00
CA CYS A 105 -8.74 10.38 0.29
C CYS A 105 -9.13 11.59 1.16
N LYS A 106 -8.15 12.43 1.51
CA LYS A 106 -8.29 13.72 2.22
C LYS A 106 -7.68 14.83 1.35
N PRO A 107 -8.24 15.14 0.18
CA PRO A 107 -7.57 15.97 -0.82
C PRO A 107 -7.57 17.47 -0.49
N GLY A 108 -8.29 17.94 0.55
CA GLY A 108 -8.54 19.36 0.78
C GLY A 108 -9.29 19.96 -0.41
N ASP A 109 -8.75 21.02 -1.00
CA ASP A 109 -9.32 21.71 -2.18
C ASP A 109 -9.01 21.01 -3.51
N LYS A 110 -8.24 19.90 -3.49
CA LYS A 110 -7.92 19.14 -4.70
C LYS A 110 -9.05 18.19 -5.08
N PRO A 111 -9.17 17.81 -6.36
CA PRO A 111 -10.21 16.87 -6.79
C PRO A 111 -10.02 15.50 -6.15
N LEU A 112 -11.14 14.87 -5.81
CA LEU A 112 -11.16 13.52 -5.29
C LEU A 112 -10.95 12.52 -6.44
N LYS A 113 -10.11 11.50 -6.22
CA LYS A 113 -9.92 10.40 -7.17
C LYS A 113 -11.26 9.73 -7.48
N VAL A 114 -11.45 9.33 -8.73
CA VAL A 114 -12.65 8.61 -9.20
C VAL A 114 -12.96 7.40 -8.31
N GLY A 115 -14.21 7.30 -7.86
CA GLY A 115 -14.71 6.23 -6.99
C GLY A 115 -14.42 6.41 -5.50
N MET A 116 -13.65 7.43 -5.10
CA MET A 116 -13.38 7.68 -3.68
C MET A 116 -14.57 8.29 -2.93
N ASP A 117 -15.48 8.93 -3.63
CA ASP A 117 -16.78 9.40 -3.12
C ASP A 117 -17.64 8.24 -2.61
N LYS A 118 -17.53 7.06 -3.23
CA LYS A 118 -18.25 5.83 -2.87
C LYS A 118 -17.51 4.96 -1.83
N CYS A 119 -16.31 5.36 -1.39
CA CYS A 119 -15.54 4.57 -0.44
C CYS A 119 -16.24 4.50 0.93
N VAL A 120 -16.76 3.34 1.27
CA VAL A 120 -17.52 3.10 2.53
C VAL A 120 -16.70 3.36 3.79
N VAL A 121 -15.38 3.14 3.73
CA VAL A 121 -14.47 3.42 4.85
C VAL A 121 -14.28 4.92 5.03
N ARG A 122 -14.04 5.65 3.93
CA ARG A 122 -13.93 7.11 3.94
C ARG A 122 -15.22 7.76 4.45
N ASN A 123 -16.34 7.37 3.89
CA ASN A 123 -17.64 7.96 4.25
C ASN A 123 -18.02 7.67 5.71
N CYS A 124 -17.71 6.46 6.21
CA CYS A 124 -17.88 6.14 7.62
C CYS A 124 -16.98 7.00 8.52
N ALA A 125 -15.71 7.13 8.21
CA ALA A 125 -14.77 7.92 9.01
C ALA A 125 -15.18 9.41 9.05
N MET A 126 -15.52 9.98 7.89
CA MET A 126 -16.00 11.36 7.82
C MET A 126 -17.31 11.56 8.59
N GLY A 127 -18.27 10.65 8.48
CA GLY A 127 -19.54 10.75 9.19
C GLY A 127 -19.44 10.58 10.71
N ASN A 128 -18.28 10.13 11.20
CA ASN A 128 -17.99 9.97 12.63
C ASN A 128 -16.90 10.93 13.13
N ASP A 129 -16.45 11.86 12.31
CA ASP A 129 -15.38 12.82 12.61
C ASP A 129 -14.05 12.15 12.96
N PHE A 130 -13.77 10.98 12.37
CA PHE A 130 -12.49 10.30 12.53
C PHE A 130 -11.44 10.85 11.55
N GLU A 131 -10.26 11.15 12.04
CA GLU A 131 -9.11 11.42 11.18
C GLU A 131 -8.64 10.14 10.44
N SER A 132 -8.84 8.99 11.05
CA SER A 132 -8.55 7.69 10.45
C SER A 132 -9.34 6.58 11.16
N CYS A 133 -9.65 5.49 10.46
CA CYS A 133 -10.29 4.30 11.04
C CYS A 133 -9.50 3.69 12.21
N ILE A 134 -8.21 3.98 12.34
CA ILE A 134 -7.45 3.50 13.50
C ILE A 134 -7.87 4.13 14.83
N GLN A 135 -8.66 5.21 14.80
CA GLN A 135 -9.29 5.78 15.99
C GLN A 135 -10.58 5.05 16.39
N CYS A 136 -11.13 4.22 15.49
CA CYS A 136 -12.41 3.55 15.73
C CYS A 136 -12.25 2.39 16.71
N LYS A 137 -12.96 2.39 17.83
CA LYS A 137 -12.98 1.27 18.80
C LYS A 137 -13.41 -0.05 18.18
N SER A 138 -14.31 -0.01 17.20
CA SER A 138 -14.85 -1.18 16.53
C SER A 138 -14.03 -1.59 15.29
N LEU A 139 -12.81 -1.09 15.08
CA LEU A 139 -12.06 -1.40 13.88
C LEU A 139 -11.84 -2.91 13.69
N THR A 140 -11.48 -3.61 14.76
CA THR A 140 -11.18 -5.06 14.72
C THR A 140 -12.37 -5.93 14.34
N ALA A 141 -13.58 -5.46 14.61
CA ALA A 141 -14.86 -6.11 14.30
C ALA A 141 -15.56 -5.48 13.07
N CYS A 142 -14.85 -4.63 12.31
CA CYS A 142 -15.45 -3.91 11.19
C CYS A 142 -15.70 -4.85 10.00
N ASP A 143 -16.97 -4.98 9.60
CA ASP A 143 -17.46 -5.89 8.56
C ASP A 143 -17.62 -5.26 7.16
N LYS A 144 -17.18 -3.99 7.00
CA LYS A 144 -17.33 -3.28 5.72
C LYS A 144 -16.70 -4.05 4.56
N GLU A 145 -17.40 -4.10 3.44
CA GLU A 145 -17.00 -4.84 2.22
C GLU A 145 -15.60 -4.43 1.71
N PHE A 146 -15.21 -3.19 1.95
CA PHE A 146 -13.86 -2.71 1.65
C PHE A 146 -12.76 -3.60 2.26
N TRP A 147 -12.94 -4.05 3.50
CA TRP A 147 -11.95 -4.88 4.18
C TRP A 147 -11.90 -6.31 3.65
N LYS A 148 -13.01 -6.82 3.14
CA LYS A 148 -13.05 -8.12 2.46
C LYS A 148 -12.30 -8.06 1.12
N THR A 149 -12.41 -6.93 0.41
CA THR A 149 -11.66 -6.69 -0.84
C THR A 149 -10.16 -6.50 -0.59
N TRP A 150 -9.78 -5.93 0.55
CA TRP A 150 -8.41 -5.57 0.90
C TRP A 150 -7.98 -6.16 2.26
N PRO A 151 -7.93 -7.50 2.43
CA PRO A 151 -7.65 -8.13 3.72
C PRO A 151 -6.26 -7.79 4.26
N ALA A 152 -5.24 -7.71 3.40
CA ALA A 152 -3.88 -7.33 3.82
C ALA A 152 -3.83 -5.90 4.38
N LEU A 153 -4.59 -4.96 3.79
CA LEU A 153 -4.71 -3.60 4.29
C LEU A 153 -5.45 -3.56 5.63
N PHE A 154 -6.46 -4.42 5.81
CA PHE A 154 -7.18 -4.51 7.07
C PHE A 154 -6.27 -4.97 8.21
N GLU A 155 -5.48 -6.02 8.00
CA GLU A 155 -4.49 -6.50 8.98
C GLU A 155 -3.43 -5.43 9.29
N PHE A 156 -2.96 -4.71 8.27
CA PHE A 156 -2.06 -3.58 8.45
C PHE A 156 -2.70 -2.49 9.34
N SER A 157 -3.96 -2.14 9.07
CA SER A 157 -4.68 -1.09 9.81
C SER A 157 -4.92 -1.48 11.28
N LYS A 158 -5.20 -2.76 11.57
CA LYS A 158 -5.32 -3.28 12.94
C LYS A 158 -3.98 -3.21 13.68
N LYS A 159 -2.88 -3.59 13.04
CA LYS A 159 -1.53 -3.46 13.63
C LYS A 159 -1.17 -2.00 13.89
N LEU A 160 -1.54 -1.11 12.97
CA LEU A 160 -1.30 0.32 13.13
C LEU A 160 -2.15 0.90 14.27
N GLN A 161 -3.39 0.46 14.45
CA GLN A 161 -4.23 0.82 15.58
C GLN A 161 -3.60 0.40 16.91
N ALA A 162 -3.10 -0.82 17.02
CA ALA A 162 -2.41 -1.29 18.23
C ALA A 162 -1.21 -0.39 18.60
N ARG A 163 -0.43 0.02 17.60
CA ARG A 163 0.67 0.98 17.79
C ARG A 163 0.18 2.38 18.17
N TYR A 164 -0.93 2.82 17.58
CA TYR A 164 -1.53 4.11 17.91
C TYR A 164 -2.01 4.14 19.37
N ILE A 165 -2.70 3.11 19.84
CA ILE A 165 -3.19 3.01 21.23
C ILE A 165 -2.04 3.04 22.25
N ALA A 166 -0.88 2.48 21.91
CA ALA A 166 0.30 2.49 22.76
C ALA A 166 0.98 3.87 22.90
N GLN A 167 0.52 4.89 22.15
CA GLN A 167 1.10 6.24 22.20
C GLN A 167 0.43 7.11 23.27
N PRO A 168 1.18 7.98 23.93
CA PRO A 168 0.61 8.97 24.85
C PRO A 168 -0.41 9.86 24.13
N GLY A 169 -1.57 10.06 24.73
CA GLY A 169 -2.64 10.91 24.18
C GLY A 169 -3.47 10.28 23.06
N ALA A 170 -3.27 9.01 22.74
CA ALA A 170 -4.11 8.28 21.79
C ALA A 170 -5.56 8.22 22.28
N THR A 171 -6.50 8.54 21.38
CA THR A 171 -7.94 8.52 21.71
C THR A 171 -8.67 7.60 20.75
N LEU A 172 -9.37 6.60 21.27
CA LEU A 172 -10.32 5.79 20.53
C LEU A 172 -11.72 6.38 20.64
N LEU A 173 -12.41 6.39 19.51
CA LEU A 173 -13.73 7.00 19.35
C LEU A 173 -14.79 5.92 19.03
N GLU A 174 -15.99 6.14 19.53
CA GLU A 174 -17.15 5.29 19.20
C GLU A 174 -17.73 5.67 17.85
N VAL A 175 -18.26 4.67 17.13
CA VAL A 175 -19.08 4.91 15.94
C VAL A 175 -20.42 5.48 16.41
N ARG A 176 -20.78 6.65 15.88
CA ARG A 176 -22.11 7.22 16.12
C ARG A 176 -23.14 6.33 15.43
N THR A 177 -24.02 5.73 16.21
CA THR A 177 -25.23 5.09 15.69
C THR A 177 -26.11 6.20 15.13
N ARG A 178 -26.26 6.27 13.80
CA ARG A 178 -27.30 7.12 13.20
C ARG A 178 -28.63 6.53 13.60
N GLN A 179 -29.34 7.26 14.46
CA GLN A 179 -30.77 7.03 14.72
C GLN A 179 -31.56 7.36 13.46
#